data_30ace129bdca4c73810a5a4b09ba5d94
#
_entry.id   30ace129bdca4c73810a5a4b09ba5d94
#
_cell.length_a   1.000
_cell.length_b   1.000
_cell.length_c   1.000
_cell.angle_alpha   90.00
_cell.angle_beta   90.00
_cell.angle_gamma   90.00
#
_symmetry.space_group_name_H-M   'P 1'
#
loop_
_entity.id
_entity.type
_entity.pdbx_description
1 polymer ?
#
loop_
_entity_poly.entity_id
_entity_poly.type
_entity_poly.pdbx_seq_one_letter_code
_entity_poly.pdbx_strand_id
1 'polypeptide(L)'
;MCCTSIFYFIDHLDSERLLSIAKCQRLSLLAHAAVVTGMILLIKPVPVIKYKLCNPDGMLFKLCFLSYLTGILTNYLPALIQFKYSLLSIVISCSAYIFIKGIVKRLPTHLIFGGVGFGLNIISSTLTGYKEGIIVNVLLIGFLAFPYYKKTILILAMPCIYMLLYALPTFTTVIRTQSWLSGKSKEIARQEAYQTFFDENSENKINTNNKEFLTNRLSEIGMFTQYVNQVPEQHPYYGLEILTNSFFALIPRFFWGEKPDTEKIAMERVYTLNVAQRASDVSAKTRPVVDGYLSAGIPGVFVSMLFYGLISQGLCNTSEKLFGGYQLGCIIVFNSIFQQLWRGNTLEFLLNNVIYGYVLMIIIFWIMRTTKLLKQT
;
A
#
# COMPACT_ATOMS: atom_id res chain seq x y z
N MET A 1 11.70 1.41 -5.07
CA MET A 1 12.45 2.27 -6.01
C MET A 1 13.93 1.90 -6.09
N CYS A 2 14.71 1.95 -5.02
CA CYS A 2 16.17 1.77 -5.08
C CYS A 2 16.60 0.46 -5.74
N CYS A 3 16.18 -0.70 -5.23
CA CYS A 3 16.58 -2.00 -5.78
C CYS A 3 15.96 -2.31 -7.14
N THR A 4 14.72 -1.86 -7.37
CA THR A 4 14.00 -2.13 -8.62
C THR A 4 14.42 -1.21 -9.77
N SER A 5 15.09 -0.11 -9.47
CA SER A 5 15.59 0.83 -10.49
C SER A 5 16.79 0.32 -11.29
N ILE A 6 17.39 -0.81 -10.88
CA ILE A 6 18.55 -1.36 -11.57
C ILE A 6 18.23 -1.71 -13.03
N PHE A 7 17.06 -2.24 -13.31
CA PHE A 7 16.62 -2.57 -14.68
C PHE A 7 16.51 -1.31 -15.54
N TYR A 8 15.92 -0.24 -15.00
CA TYR A 8 15.81 1.04 -15.68
C TYR A 8 17.20 1.67 -15.92
N PHE A 9 18.10 1.57 -14.95
CA PHE A 9 19.45 2.07 -15.04
C PHE A 9 20.25 1.36 -16.14
N ILE A 10 20.18 0.02 -16.20
CA ILE A 10 20.86 -0.78 -17.24
C ILE A 10 20.33 -0.44 -18.64
N ASP A 11 19.03 -0.24 -18.79
CA ASP A 11 18.40 0.09 -20.08
C ASP A 11 18.73 1.51 -20.59
N HIS A 12 19.31 2.38 -19.72
CA HIS A 12 19.64 3.77 -20.02
C HIS A 12 21.10 4.14 -19.78
N LEU A 13 22.01 3.15 -19.80
CA LEU A 13 23.45 3.39 -19.56
C LEU A 13 24.07 4.40 -20.54
N ASP A 14 23.63 4.41 -21.78
CA ASP A 14 24.15 5.29 -22.84
C ASP A 14 23.32 6.59 -22.98
N SER A 15 22.39 6.86 -22.07
CA SER A 15 21.53 8.02 -22.18
C SER A 15 22.15 9.27 -21.54
N GLU A 16 21.89 10.46 -22.11
CA GLU A 16 22.25 11.76 -21.53
C GLU A 16 21.61 11.95 -20.12
N ARG A 17 20.58 11.17 -19.80
CA ARG A 17 19.88 11.20 -18.52
C ARG A 17 20.53 10.39 -17.40
N LEU A 18 21.66 9.71 -17.69
CA LEU A 18 22.30 8.81 -16.73
C LEU A 18 22.61 9.46 -15.38
N LEU A 19 23.08 10.71 -15.39
CA LEU A 19 23.39 11.47 -14.16
C LEU A 19 22.14 11.72 -13.32
N SER A 20 21.03 12.08 -13.95
CA SER A 20 19.74 12.29 -13.26
C SER A 20 19.19 11.00 -12.69
N ILE A 21 19.29 9.88 -13.41
CA ILE A 21 18.91 8.56 -12.96
C ILE A 21 19.74 8.16 -11.75
N ALA A 22 21.06 8.32 -11.80
CA ALA A 22 21.97 8.02 -10.69
C ALA A 22 21.69 8.90 -9.45
N LYS A 23 21.34 10.19 -9.65
CA LYS A 23 20.89 11.08 -8.58
C LYS A 23 19.62 10.56 -7.94
N CYS A 24 18.62 10.16 -8.72
CA CYS A 24 17.36 9.61 -8.23
C CYS A 24 17.54 8.27 -7.48
N GLN A 25 18.47 7.42 -7.93
CA GLN A 25 18.82 6.20 -7.20
C GLN A 25 19.42 6.50 -5.83
N ARG A 26 20.36 7.46 -5.75
CA ARG A 26 20.95 7.91 -4.47
C ARG A 26 19.90 8.51 -3.53
N LEU A 27 18.98 9.32 -4.05
CA LEU A 27 17.86 9.87 -3.28
C LEU A 27 16.92 8.77 -2.76
N SER A 28 16.64 7.76 -3.58
CA SER A 28 15.84 6.60 -3.18
C SER A 28 16.53 5.76 -2.11
N LEU A 29 17.86 5.61 -2.18
CA LEU A 29 18.66 4.95 -1.15
C LEU A 29 18.66 5.74 0.16
N LEU A 30 18.84 7.05 0.09
CA LEU A 30 18.76 7.95 1.23
C LEU A 30 17.40 7.87 1.92
N ALA A 31 16.32 7.90 1.12
CA ALA A 31 14.95 7.75 1.61
C ALA A 31 14.75 6.44 2.38
N HIS A 32 15.24 5.33 1.81
CA HIS A 32 15.16 4.02 2.44
C HIS A 32 15.97 3.97 3.75
N ALA A 33 17.20 4.47 3.74
CA ALA A 33 18.04 4.56 4.93
C ALA A 33 17.38 5.41 6.02
N ALA A 34 16.77 6.56 5.66
CA ALA A 34 16.08 7.43 6.60
C ALA A 34 14.86 6.74 7.25
N VAL A 35 14.01 6.05 6.47
CA VAL A 35 12.88 5.26 7.00
C VAL A 35 13.37 4.20 7.97
N VAL A 36 14.36 3.40 7.57
CA VAL A 36 14.93 2.33 8.41
C VAL A 36 15.55 2.91 9.70
N THR A 37 16.27 4.02 9.60
CA THR A 37 16.83 4.72 10.77
C THR A 37 15.71 5.16 11.72
N GLY A 38 14.65 5.79 11.20
CA GLY A 38 13.49 6.19 12.00
C GLY A 38 12.81 4.99 12.70
N MET A 39 12.71 3.85 12.01
CA MET A 39 12.17 2.62 12.61
C MET A 39 13.10 2.07 13.70
N ILE A 40 14.42 1.98 13.44
CA ILE A 40 15.40 1.45 14.39
C ILE A 40 15.45 2.29 15.67
N LEU A 41 15.33 3.60 15.59
CA LEU A 41 15.34 4.49 16.75
C LEU A 41 14.21 4.19 17.75
N LEU A 42 13.08 3.67 17.27
CA LEU A 42 11.93 3.34 18.12
C LEU A 42 11.68 1.85 18.29
N ILE A 43 12.44 0.98 17.62
CA ILE A 43 12.26 -0.46 17.73
C ILE A 43 12.55 -0.91 19.17
N LYS A 44 11.68 -1.78 19.69
CA LYS A 44 11.84 -2.38 21.02
C LYS A 44 12.19 -3.85 20.85
N PRO A 45 13.31 -4.32 21.40
CA PRO A 45 13.69 -5.73 21.29
C PRO A 45 12.70 -6.66 21.98
N VAL A 46 12.04 -6.19 23.03
CA VAL A 46 10.96 -6.93 23.72
C VAL A 46 9.67 -6.08 23.68
N PRO A 47 8.59 -6.58 23.10
CA PRO A 47 7.34 -5.85 23.06
C PRO A 47 6.77 -5.68 24.48
N VAL A 48 6.41 -4.44 24.82
CA VAL A 48 5.74 -4.13 26.10
C VAL A 48 4.25 -4.39 25.94
N ILE A 49 3.80 -5.58 26.31
CA ILE A 49 2.37 -5.95 26.28
C ILE A 49 1.69 -5.42 27.56
N LYS A 50 0.71 -4.54 27.40
CA LYS A 50 -0.05 -3.97 28.51
C LYS A 50 -1.43 -4.63 28.70
N TYR A 51 -1.96 -5.22 27.64
CA TYR A 51 -3.27 -5.86 27.62
C TYR A 51 -3.18 -7.23 26.96
N LYS A 52 -3.99 -8.18 27.46
CA LYS A 52 -4.15 -9.53 26.85
C LYS A 52 -5.59 -9.73 26.42
N LEU A 53 -5.76 -10.48 25.35
CA LEU A 53 -7.06 -10.86 24.82
C LEU A 53 -7.65 -12.02 25.64
N CYS A 54 -8.92 -11.89 26.06
CA CYS A 54 -9.62 -12.92 26.81
C CYS A 54 -9.99 -14.13 25.94
N ASN A 55 -10.41 -13.90 24.70
CA ASN A 55 -10.75 -14.94 23.73
C ASN A 55 -10.31 -14.47 22.32
N PRO A 56 -9.06 -14.79 21.90
CA PRO A 56 -8.54 -14.29 20.64
C PRO A 56 -9.31 -14.84 19.41
N ASP A 57 -9.83 -16.04 19.48
CA ASP A 57 -10.51 -16.67 18.32
C ASP A 57 -11.91 -16.06 18.12
N GLY A 58 -12.76 -16.08 19.15
CA GLY A 58 -14.08 -15.44 19.08
C GLY A 58 -14.05 -13.94 18.80
N MET A 59 -12.96 -13.27 19.21
CA MET A 59 -12.73 -11.89 18.93
C MET A 59 -12.49 -11.58 17.46
N LEU A 60 -11.71 -12.39 16.77
CA LEU A 60 -11.43 -12.20 15.35
C LEU A 60 -12.72 -12.27 14.51
N PHE A 61 -13.62 -13.21 14.83
CA PHE A 61 -14.94 -13.30 14.17
C PHE A 61 -15.78 -12.05 14.43
N LYS A 62 -15.82 -11.58 15.68
CA LYS A 62 -16.57 -10.37 16.05
C LYS A 62 -15.98 -9.14 15.34
N LEU A 63 -14.67 -8.97 15.36
CA LEU A 63 -14.00 -7.87 14.69
C LEU A 63 -14.23 -7.89 13.19
N CYS A 64 -14.14 -9.06 12.56
CA CYS A 64 -14.43 -9.25 11.15
C CYS A 64 -15.87 -8.82 10.81
N PHE A 65 -16.84 -9.35 11.54
CA PHE A 65 -18.27 -9.07 11.32
C PHE A 65 -18.63 -7.60 11.57
N LEU A 66 -18.19 -7.03 12.69
CA LEU A 66 -18.45 -5.63 13.01
C LEU A 66 -17.80 -4.67 12.03
N SER A 67 -16.54 -4.94 11.63
CA SER A 67 -15.87 -4.10 10.63
C SER A 67 -16.52 -4.19 9.26
N TYR A 68 -17.05 -5.36 8.88
CA TYR A 68 -17.83 -5.51 7.65
C TYR A 68 -19.14 -4.72 7.70
N LEU A 69 -19.93 -4.90 8.76
CA LEU A 69 -21.20 -4.21 8.94
C LEU A 69 -21.01 -2.69 8.97
N THR A 70 -20.06 -2.20 9.79
CA THR A 70 -19.76 -0.77 9.87
C THR A 70 -19.20 -0.24 8.55
N GLY A 71 -18.36 -1.02 7.84
CA GLY A 71 -17.86 -0.66 6.51
C GLY A 71 -18.96 -0.48 5.46
N ILE A 72 -20.03 -1.30 5.51
CA ILE A 72 -21.21 -1.10 4.66
C ILE A 72 -21.98 0.16 5.07
N LEU A 73 -22.18 0.35 6.38
CA LEU A 73 -22.93 1.52 6.89
C LEU A 73 -22.27 2.86 6.51
N THR A 74 -20.95 2.89 6.35
CA THR A 74 -20.25 4.11 5.89
C THR A 74 -20.68 4.58 4.49
N ASN A 75 -21.29 3.71 3.66
CA ASN A 75 -21.83 4.13 2.35
C ASN A 75 -23.03 5.08 2.51
N TYR A 76 -23.76 4.98 3.62
CA TYR A 76 -24.94 5.82 3.91
C TYR A 76 -24.59 7.06 4.74
N LEU A 77 -23.35 7.16 5.22
CA LEU A 77 -22.87 8.25 6.07
C LEU A 77 -21.63 8.92 5.44
N PRO A 78 -21.83 9.95 4.58
CA PRO A 78 -20.74 10.60 3.84
C PRO A 78 -19.59 11.08 4.74
N ALA A 79 -19.91 11.50 5.98
CA ALA A 79 -18.91 11.93 6.97
C ALA A 79 -17.94 10.81 7.39
N LEU A 80 -18.35 9.54 7.29
CA LEU A 80 -17.56 8.38 7.72
C LEU A 80 -16.96 7.59 6.54
N ILE A 81 -17.18 8.02 5.29
CA ILE A 81 -16.73 7.30 4.11
C ILE A 81 -15.20 7.10 4.09
N GLN A 82 -14.44 7.99 4.70
CA GLN A 82 -12.99 7.91 4.83
C GLN A 82 -12.50 6.70 5.65
N PHE A 83 -13.34 6.17 6.56
CA PHE A 83 -13.02 4.98 7.35
C PHE A 83 -13.35 3.67 6.62
N LYS A 84 -14.12 3.71 5.53
CA LYS A 84 -14.59 2.54 4.78
C LYS A 84 -13.44 1.61 4.38
N TYR A 85 -12.40 2.17 3.77
CA TYR A 85 -11.27 1.38 3.29
C TYR A 85 -10.48 0.74 4.43
N SER A 86 -10.31 1.46 5.54
CA SER A 86 -9.64 0.93 6.73
C SER A 86 -10.45 -0.20 7.37
N LEU A 87 -11.76 -0.06 7.47
CA LEU A 87 -12.66 -1.09 8.01
C LEU A 87 -12.68 -2.35 7.13
N LEU A 88 -12.79 -2.19 5.81
CA LEU A 88 -12.73 -3.32 4.88
C LEU A 88 -11.37 -4.01 4.89
N SER A 89 -10.27 -3.27 5.05
CA SER A 89 -8.94 -3.86 5.20
C SER A 89 -8.82 -4.71 6.48
N ILE A 90 -9.47 -4.31 7.58
CA ILE A 90 -9.55 -5.13 8.80
C ILE A 90 -10.29 -6.44 8.52
N VAL A 91 -11.40 -6.40 7.77
CA VAL A 91 -12.14 -7.62 7.38
C VAL A 91 -11.25 -8.59 6.63
N ILE A 92 -10.52 -8.11 5.63
CA ILE A 92 -9.60 -8.90 4.81
C ILE A 92 -8.52 -9.52 5.70
N SER A 93 -7.90 -8.71 6.54
CA SER A 93 -6.80 -9.13 7.42
C SER A 93 -7.29 -10.14 8.49
N CYS A 94 -8.49 -9.94 9.06
CA CYS A 94 -9.10 -10.89 9.98
C CYS A 94 -9.43 -12.22 9.28
N SER A 95 -10.03 -12.18 8.08
CA SER A 95 -10.34 -13.38 7.31
C SER A 95 -9.09 -14.19 6.99
N ALA A 96 -8.02 -13.52 6.54
CA ALA A 96 -6.73 -14.17 6.29
C ALA A 96 -6.15 -14.80 7.56
N TYR A 97 -6.22 -14.11 8.70
CA TYR A 97 -5.69 -14.62 9.96
C TYR A 97 -6.55 -15.79 10.52
N ILE A 98 -7.88 -15.71 10.42
CA ILE A 98 -8.77 -16.82 10.77
C ILE A 98 -8.45 -18.04 9.91
N PHE A 99 -8.22 -17.85 8.60
CA PHE A 99 -7.83 -18.91 7.68
C PHE A 99 -6.51 -19.59 8.11
N ILE A 100 -5.46 -18.79 8.37
CA ILE A 100 -4.17 -19.34 8.84
C ILE A 100 -4.32 -20.08 10.17
N LYS A 101 -5.09 -19.54 11.13
CA LYS A 101 -5.40 -20.27 12.37
C LYS A 101 -6.15 -21.57 12.13
N GLY A 102 -7.07 -21.60 11.16
CA GLY A 102 -7.77 -22.80 10.74
C GLY A 102 -6.80 -23.90 10.27
N ILE A 103 -5.79 -23.52 9.49
CA ILE A 103 -4.74 -24.44 9.04
C ILE A 103 -3.88 -24.91 10.23
N VAL A 104 -3.35 -23.97 11.04
CA VAL A 104 -2.41 -24.26 12.13
C VAL A 104 -3.06 -25.12 13.22
N LYS A 105 -4.30 -24.79 13.62
CA LYS A 105 -5.02 -25.46 14.70
C LYS A 105 -5.93 -26.61 14.21
N ARG A 106 -5.99 -26.83 12.89
CA ARG A 106 -6.89 -27.82 12.25
C ARG A 106 -8.36 -27.63 12.61
N LEU A 107 -8.83 -26.37 12.65
CA LEU A 107 -10.20 -26.02 13.00
C LEU A 107 -11.04 -25.84 11.73
N PRO A 108 -11.98 -26.75 11.40
CA PRO A 108 -12.72 -26.69 10.13
C PRO A 108 -13.59 -25.43 10.00
N THR A 109 -14.19 -24.95 11.08
CA THR A 109 -14.99 -23.71 11.07
C THR A 109 -14.15 -22.47 10.71
N HIS A 110 -12.92 -22.38 11.23
CA HIS A 110 -11.99 -21.29 10.91
C HIS A 110 -11.48 -21.42 9.48
N LEU A 111 -11.23 -22.65 9.01
CA LEU A 111 -10.77 -22.91 7.66
C LEU A 111 -11.82 -22.47 6.62
N ILE A 112 -13.08 -22.87 6.82
CA ILE A 112 -14.18 -22.55 5.91
C ILE A 112 -14.46 -21.04 5.92
N PHE A 113 -14.71 -20.48 7.10
CA PHE A 113 -15.07 -19.07 7.20
C PHE A 113 -13.95 -18.15 6.72
N GLY A 114 -12.73 -18.38 7.17
CA GLY A 114 -11.57 -17.60 6.76
C GLY A 114 -11.23 -17.82 5.29
N GLY A 115 -11.32 -19.06 4.80
CA GLY A 115 -11.08 -19.40 3.40
C GLY A 115 -12.09 -18.77 2.45
N VAL A 116 -13.37 -18.81 2.77
CA VAL A 116 -14.42 -18.14 1.97
C VAL A 116 -14.23 -16.63 1.98
N GLY A 117 -14.08 -16.02 3.16
CA GLY A 117 -13.92 -14.56 3.26
C GLY A 117 -12.66 -14.05 2.54
N PHE A 118 -11.54 -14.73 2.71
CA PHE A 118 -10.30 -14.36 2.04
C PHE A 118 -10.31 -14.68 0.54
N GLY A 119 -10.89 -15.82 0.15
CA GLY A 119 -11.05 -16.22 -1.24
C GLY A 119 -11.90 -15.24 -2.04
N LEU A 120 -13.05 -14.81 -1.49
CA LEU A 120 -13.87 -13.76 -2.09
C LEU A 120 -13.10 -12.45 -2.30
N ASN A 121 -12.23 -12.09 -1.35
CA ASN A 121 -11.38 -10.91 -1.51
C ASN A 121 -10.35 -11.07 -2.62
N ILE A 122 -9.69 -12.24 -2.74
CA ILE A 122 -8.76 -12.51 -3.85
C ILE A 122 -9.51 -12.41 -5.19
N ILE A 123 -10.66 -13.05 -5.32
CA ILE A 123 -11.49 -12.99 -6.52
C ILE A 123 -11.85 -11.54 -6.84
N SER A 124 -12.35 -10.77 -5.88
CA SER A 124 -12.67 -9.36 -6.05
C SER A 124 -11.45 -8.55 -6.51
N SER A 125 -10.30 -8.73 -5.88
CA SER A 125 -9.06 -8.04 -6.24
C SER A 125 -8.59 -8.38 -7.65
N THR A 126 -8.73 -9.63 -8.07
CA THR A 126 -8.41 -10.09 -9.44
C THR A 126 -9.37 -9.46 -10.45
N LEU A 127 -10.66 -9.40 -10.09
CA LEU A 127 -11.68 -8.82 -10.96
C LEU A 127 -11.55 -7.31 -11.18
N THR A 128 -10.89 -6.58 -10.29
CA THR A 128 -10.65 -5.13 -10.47
C THR A 128 -9.59 -4.81 -11.52
N GLY A 129 -8.74 -5.79 -11.89
CA GLY A 129 -7.62 -5.58 -12.80
C GLY A 129 -6.43 -4.82 -12.20
N TYR A 130 -6.48 -4.52 -10.89
CA TYR A 130 -5.37 -3.88 -10.18
C TYR A 130 -4.41 -4.93 -9.62
N LYS A 131 -3.17 -4.96 -10.15
CA LYS A 131 -2.08 -5.84 -9.66
C LYS A 131 -1.85 -5.74 -8.15
N GLU A 132 -2.05 -4.56 -7.61
CA GLU A 132 -1.77 -4.19 -6.24
C GLU A 132 -2.56 -5.00 -5.22
N GLY A 133 -3.85 -5.22 -5.48
CA GLY A 133 -4.70 -6.01 -4.59
C GLY A 133 -4.23 -7.46 -4.46
N ILE A 134 -3.78 -8.06 -5.57
CA ILE A 134 -3.27 -9.44 -5.57
C ILE A 134 -1.96 -9.52 -4.79
N ILE A 135 -1.01 -8.61 -5.05
CA ILE A 135 0.28 -8.57 -4.36
C ILE A 135 0.09 -8.39 -2.85
N VAL A 136 -0.77 -7.46 -2.44
CA VAL A 136 -1.07 -7.20 -1.03
C VAL A 136 -1.65 -8.44 -0.34
N ASN A 137 -2.54 -9.17 -1.00
CA ASN A 137 -3.12 -10.40 -0.45
C ASN A 137 -2.09 -11.51 -0.29
N VAL A 138 -1.20 -11.71 -1.27
CA VAL A 138 -0.11 -12.69 -1.19
C VAL A 138 0.85 -12.34 -0.05
N LEU A 139 1.24 -11.08 0.07
CA LEU A 139 2.09 -10.61 1.17
C LEU A 139 1.43 -10.78 2.53
N LEU A 140 0.13 -10.47 2.64
CA LEU A 140 -0.62 -10.60 3.89
C LEU A 140 -0.63 -12.05 4.40
N ILE A 141 -0.95 -13.01 3.54
CA ILE A 141 -0.89 -14.44 3.89
C ILE A 141 0.54 -14.84 4.28
N GLY A 142 1.53 -14.40 3.52
CA GLY A 142 2.93 -14.67 3.81
C GLY A 142 3.33 -14.17 5.20
N PHE A 143 3.04 -12.94 5.55
CA PHE A 143 3.34 -12.37 6.86
C PHE A 143 2.61 -13.06 8.01
N LEU A 144 1.34 -13.39 7.83
CA LEU A 144 0.55 -14.06 8.88
C LEU A 144 0.95 -15.52 9.09
N ALA A 145 1.35 -16.22 8.03
CA ALA A 145 1.77 -17.63 8.11
C ALA A 145 3.25 -17.78 8.50
N PHE A 146 4.09 -16.77 8.29
CA PHE A 146 5.53 -16.84 8.52
C PHE A 146 5.94 -17.31 9.92
N PRO A 147 5.31 -16.86 11.03
CA PRO A 147 5.65 -17.34 12.38
C PRO A 147 5.51 -18.84 12.56
N TYR A 148 4.61 -19.49 11.81
CA TYR A 148 4.29 -20.90 11.92
C TYR A 148 5.00 -21.77 10.88
N TYR A 149 5.22 -21.26 9.66
CA TYR A 149 5.70 -22.02 8.50
C TYR A 149 6.86 -21.33 7.79
N LYS A 150 7.90 -20.88 8.53
CA LYS A 150 9.03 -20.09 7.98
C LYS A 150 9.64 -20.71 6.73
N LYS A 151 10.02 -22.00 6.78
CA LYS A 151 10.68 -22.70 5.65
C LYS A 151 9.76 -22.80 4.44
N THR A 152 8.50 -23.20 4.67
CA THR A 152 7.50 -23.35 3.60
C THR A 152 7.21 -22.00 2.92
N ILE A 153 7.07 -20.92 3.69
CA ILE A 153 6.83 -19.58 3.14
C ILE A 153 8.02 -19.10 2.31
N LEU A 154 9.25 -19.30 2.77
CA LEU A 154 10.44 -18.94 2.01
C LEU A 154 10.56 -19.73 0.70
N ILE A 155 10.24 -21.04 0.72
CA ILE A 155 10.25 -21.87 -0.49
C ILE A 155 9.15 -21.42 -1.47
N LEU A 156 7.93 -21.17 -0.96
CA LEU A 156 6.80 -20.73 -1.80
C LEU A 156 6.93 -19.28 -2.28
N ALA A 157 7.67 -18.43 -1.57
CA ALA A 157 7.87 -17.05 -1.97
C ALA A 157 8.55 -16.92 -3.35
N MET A 158 9.52 -17.78 -3.66
CA MET A 158 10.22 -17.73 -4.96
C MET A 158 9.30 -17.98 -6.16
N PRO A 159 8.54 -19.09 -6.24
CA PRO A 159 7.61 -19.31 -7.34
C PRO A 159 6.46 -18.28 -7.36
N CYS A 160 5.99 -17.81 -6.20
CA CYS A 160 4.99 -16.73 -6.15
C CYS A 160 5.53 -15.41 -6.74
N ILE A 161 6.74 -15.00 -6.38
CA ILE A 161 7.39 -13.80 -6.94
C ILE A 161 7.59 -13.97 -8.44
N TYR A 162 8.09 -15.13 -8.89
CA TYR A 162 8.25 -15.41 -10.31
C TYR A 162 6.92 -15.29 -11.05
N MET A 163 5.86 -15.93 -10.55
CA MET A 163 4.52 -15.86 -11.16
C MET A 163 3.99 -14.42 -11.20
N LEU A 164 4.18 -13.66 -10.13
CA LEU A 164 3.79 -12.25 -10.07
C LEU A 164 4.56 -11.38 -11.07
N LEU A 165 5.84 -11.62 -11.26
CA LEU A 165 6.67 -10.84 -12.21
C LEU A 165 6.48 -11.28 -13.68
N TYR A 166 6.09 -12.53 -13.92
CA TYR A 166 5.90 -13.07 -15.26
C TYR A 166 4.47 -12.88 -15.79
N ALA A 167 3.45 -13.27 -15.01
CA ALA A 167 2.07 -13.25 -15.47
C ALA A 167 1.38 -11.88 -15.31
N LEU A 168 1.56 -11.24 -14.15
CA LEU A 168 0.85 -10.00 -13.79
C LEU A 168 1.07 -8.83 -14.76
N PRO A 169 2.28 -8.57 -15.30
CA PRO A 169 2.49 -7.48 -16.24
C PRO A 169 1.61 -7.60 -17.49
N THR A 170 1.61 -8.77 -18.11
CA THR A 170 0.83 -9.03 -19.33
C THR A 170 -0.68 -8.88 -19.05
N PHE A 171 -1.19 -9.55 -18.03
CA PHE A 171 -2.61 -9.42 -17.63
C PHE A 171 -3.02 -7.97 -17.38
N THR A 172 -2.25 -7.25 -16.60
CA THR A 172 -2.60 -5.86 -16.25
C THR A 172 -2.48 -4.92 -17.45
N THR A 173 -1.50 -5.12 -18.33
CA THR A 173 -1.32 -4.29 -19.53
C THR A 173 -2.47 -4.52 -20.50
N VAL A 174 -2.81 -5.78 -20.81
CA VAL A 174 -3.89 -6.10 -21.75
C VAL A 174 -5.25 -5.60 -21.22
N ILE A 175 -5.58 -5.88 -19.95
CA ILE A 175 -6.84 -5.42 -19.34
C ILE A 175 -6.94 -3.88 -19.40
N ARG A 176 -5.86 -3.15 -19.08
CA ARG A 176 -5.87 -1.68 -19.12
C ARG A 176 -6.02 -1.14 -20.53
N THR A 177 -5.25 -1.67 -21.48
CA THR A 177 -5.32 -1.23 -22.87
C THR A 177 -6.72 -1.44 -23.44
N GLN A 178 -7.33 -2.59 -23.16
CA GLN A 178 -8.64 -2.91 -23.72
C GLN A 178 -9.80 -2.23 -23.01
N SER A 179 -9.77 -2.13 -21.67
CA SER A 179 -10.88 -1.53 -20.93
C SER A 179 -10.78 -0.01 -20.82
N TRP A 180 -9.57 0.57 -20.73
CA TRP A 180 -9.41 2.01 -20.48
C TRP A 180 -9.18 2.81 -21.76
N LEU A 181 -8.38 2.28 -22.71
CA LEU A 181 -8.08 2.99 -23.96
C LEU A 181 -9.07 2.63 -25.08
N SER A 182 -9.50 1.36 -25.16
CA SER A 182 -10.43 0.90 -26.21
C SER A 182 -11.90 0.87 -25.78
N GLY A 183 -12.20 1.22 -24.52
CA GLY A 183 -13.59 1.29 -24.02
C GLY A 183 -14.34 -0.04 -23.97
N LYS A 184 -13.65 -1.19 -24.12
CA LYS A 184 -14.29 -2.51 -24.07
C LYS A 184 -14.75 -2.86 -22.65
N SER A 185 -15.77 -3.72 -22.55
CA SER A 185 -16.19 -4.22 -21.23
C SER A 185 -15.06 -4.97 -20.51
N LYS A 186 -15.08 -4.96 -19.18
CA LYS A 186 -14.05 -5.62 -18.38
C LYS A 186 -14.00 -7.13 -18.62
N GLU A 187 -15.13 -7.74 -18.96
CA GLU A 187 -15.25 -9.16 -19.28
C GLU A 187 -14.49 -9.50 -20.57
N ILE A 188 -14.70 -8.72 -21.63
CA ILE A 188 -13.99 -8.88 -22.91
C ILE A 188 -12.49 -8.64 -22.73
N ALA A 189 -12.12 -7.58 -22.02
CA ALA A 189 -10.72 -7.29 -21.75
C ALA A 189 -9.99 -8.42 -20.98
N ARG A 190 -10.68 -9.12 -20.09
CA ARG A 190 -10.15 -10.29 -19.39
C ARG A 190 -9.99 -11.49 -20.30
N GLN A 191 -11.00 -11.80 -21.11
CA GLN A 191 -10.92 -12.90 -22.07
C GLN A 191 -9.73 -12.69 -23.03
N GLU A 192 -9.53 -11.49 -23.54
CA GLU A 192 -8.39 -11.16 -24.38
C GLU A 192 -7.05 -11.27 -23.62
N ALA A 193 -7.01 -10.91 -22.32
CA ALA A 193 -5.82 -11.08 -21.50
C ALA A 193 -5.48 -12.57 -21.32
N TYR A 194 -6.48 -13.42 -21.05
CA TYR A 194 -6.29 -14.87 -20.98
C TYR A 194 -5.82 -15.43 -22.32
N GLN A 195 -6.48 -15.10 -23.42
CA GLN A 195 -6.07 -15.53 -24.76
C GLN A 195 -4.64 -15.11 -25.06
N THR A 196 -4.28 -13.84 -24.82
CA THR A 196 -2.91 -13.35 -25.06
C THR A 196 -1.88 -14.10 -24.23
N PHE A 197 -2.21 -14.51 -23.01
CA PHE A 197 -1.26 -15.21 -22.14
C PHE A 197 -1.06 -16.68 -22.50
N PHE A 198 -2.10 -17.36 -23.00
CA PHE A 198 -2.05 -18.79 -23.34
C PHE A 198 -1.86 -19.05 -24.84
N ASP A 199 -1.76 -17.99 -25.66
CA ASP A 199 -1.46 -18.13 -27.09
C ASP A 199 0.05 -18.40 -27.28
N GLU A 200 0.38 -19.50 -27.94
CA GLU A 200 1.75 -19.91 -28.23
C GLU A 200 2.55 -18.87 -29.02
N ASN A 201 1.87 -18.05 -29.84
CA ASN A 201 2.50 -17.00 -30.65
C ASN A 201 2.73 -15.67 -29.88
N SER A 202 2.35 -15.58 -28.61
CA SER A 202 2.40 -14.32 -27.87
C SER A 202 3.66 -14.13 -27.01
N GLU A 203 4.63 -15.04 -27.07
CA GLU A 203 5.84 -14.99 -26.27
C GLU A 203 6.59 -13.66 -26.38
N ASN A 204 6.75 -13.13 -27.59
CA ASN A 204 7.39 -11.85 -27.82
C ASN A 204 6.62 -10.69 -27.15
N LYS A 205 5.28 -10.73 -27.18
CA LYS A 205 4.42 -9.73 -26.56
C LYS A 205 4.49 -9.81 -25.02
N ILE A 206 4.55 -11.02 -24.47
CA ILE A 206 4.74 -11.26 -23.04
C ILE A 206 6.10 -10.71 -22.59
N ASN A 207 7.17 -11.03 -23.31
CA ASN A 207 8.54 -10.58 -23.01
C ASN A 207 8.65 -9.05 -23.08
N THR A 208 8.04 -8.42 -24.09
CA THR A 208 8.01 -6.96 -24.22
C THR A 208 7.25 -6.31 -23.05
N ASN A 209 6.06 -6.82 -22.70
CA ASN A 209 5.29 -6.33 -21.56
C ASN A 209 6.04 -6.50 -20.23
N ASN A 210 6.74 -7.62 -20.06
CA ASN A 210 7.53 -7.90 -18.87
C ASN A 210 8.75 -6.96 -18.78
N LYS A 211 9.45 -6.74 -19.90
CA LYS A 211 10.57 -5.79 -19.95
C LYS A 211 10.08 -4.37 -19.60
N GLU A 212 9.03 -3.89 -20.24
CA GLU A 212 8.44 -2.58 -19.96
C GLU A 212 8.00 -2.44 -18.49
N PHE A 213 7.42 -3.50 -17.93
CA PHE A 213 7.04 -3.51 -16.53
C PHE A 213 8.25 -3.38 -15.59
N LEU A 214 9.28 -4.17 -15.82
CA LEU A 214 10.49 -4.17 -14.99
C LEU A 214 11.23 -2.83 -15.09
N THR A 215 11.35 -2.27 -16.28
CA THR A 215 12.05 -1.01 -16.50
C THR A 215 11.25 0.21 -16.02
N ASN A 216 10.01 0.35 -16.47
CA ASN A 216 9.25 1.60 -16.32
C ASN A 216 8.21 1.57 -15.19
N ARG A 217 7.62 0.37 -14.87
CA ARG A 217 6.49 0.27 -13.96
C ARG A 217 6.85 -0.19 -12.55
N LEU A 218 7.93 -0.94 -12.41
CA LEU A 218 8.32 -1.49 -11.10
C LEU A 218 9.04 -0.44 -10.24
N SER A 219 9.90 0.38 -10.85
CA SER A 219 10.68 1.37 -10.11
C SER A 219 10.10 2.79 -10.13
N GLU A 220 9.41 3.15 -11.22
CA GLU A 220 8.92 4.52 -11.50
C GLU A 220 10.02 5.60 -11.42
N ILE A 221 11.29 5.19 -11.52
CA ILE A 221 12.42 6.11 -11.39
C ILE A 221 12.49 7.09 -12.56
N GLY A 222 12.01 6.68 -13.74
CA GLY A 222 11.91 7.54 -14.91
C GLY A 222 11.00 8.75 -14.68
N MET A 223 9.92 8.60 -13.89
CA MET A 223 9.11 9.74 -13.46
C MET A 223 9.86 10.60 -12.46
N PHE A 224 10.60 9.99 -11.52
CA PHE A 224 11.37 10.75 -10.54
C PHE A 224 12.44 11.61 -11.21
N THR A 225 13.11 11.12 -12.27
CA THR A 225 14.09 11.92 -13.02
C THR A 225 13.48 13.17 -13.66
N GLN A 226 12.24 13.08 -14.13
CA GLN A 226 11.53 14.25 -14.69
C GLN A 226 11.33 15.33 -13.61
N TYR A 227 10.90 14.96 -12.40
CA TYR A 227 10.76 15.91 -11.28
C TYR A 227 12.11 16.54 -10.90
N VAL A 228 13.17 15.74 -10.82
CA VAL A 228 14.51 16.25 -10.44
C VAL A 228 15.11 17.17 -11.49
N ASN A 229 14.75 17.02 -12.76
CA ASN A 229 15.18 17.90 -13.84
C ASN A 229 14.38 19.23 -13.89
N GLN A 230 13.17 19.23 -13.34
CA GLN A 230 12.32 20.42 -13.31
C GLN A 230 12.60 21.28 -12.06
N VAL A 231 12.86 20.64 -10.92
CA VAL A 231 13.02 21.31 -9.63
C VAL A 231 14.47 21.11 -9.12
N PRO A 232 15.18 22.18 -8.76
CA PRO A 232 14.77 23.59 -8.67
C PRO A 232 14.99 24.42 -9.95
N GLU A 233 15.47 23.86 -11.05
CA GLU A 233 15.98 24.61 -12.22
C GLU A 233 14.89 25.44 -12.91
N GLN A 234 13.70 24.87 -13.12
CA GLN A 234 12.59 25.52 -13.81
C GLN A 234 11.48 25.95 -12.84
N HIS A 235 11.33 25.23 -11.73
CA HIS A 235 10.34 25.53 -10.69
C HIS A 235 11.02 25.56 -9.33
N PRO A 236 10.68 26.51 -8.45
CA PRO A 236 11.20 26.53 -7.08
C PRO A 236 10.71 25.32 -6.28
N TYR A 237 11.39 25.01 -5.17
CA TYR A 237 10.89 24.05 -4.20
C TYR A 237 9.56 24.51 -3.61
N TYR A 238 8.65 23.55 -3.36
CA TYR A 238 7.33 23.82 -2.75
C TYR A 238 7.40 24.18 -1.27
N GLY A 239 8.57 24.05 -0.63
CA GLY A 239 8.75 24.38 0.79
C GLY A 239 7.78 23.60 1.69
N LEU A 240 7.01 24.30 2.49
CA LEU A 240 6.02 23.73 3.40
C LEU A 240 4.64 23.50 2.77
N GLU A 241 4.42 23.86 1.51
CA GLU A 241 3.10 23.76 0.87
C GLU A 241 2.54 22.34 0.90
N ILE A 242 3.36 21.32 0.55
CA ILE A 242 2.95 19.92 0.57
C ILE A 242 2.55 19.49 1.99
N LEU A 243 3.30 19.93 3.00
CA LEU A 243 3.00 19.65 4.39
C LEU A 243 1.69 20.35 4.85
N THR A 244 1.50 21.60 4.47
CA THR A 244 0.28 22.36 4.75
C THR A 244 -0.95 21.70 4.13
N ASN A 245 -0.85 21.29 2.86
CA ASN A 245 -1.90 20.54 2.16
C ASN A 245 -2.18 19.20 2.85
N SER A 246 -1.14 18.56 3.40
CA SER A 246 -1.29 17.33 4.18
C SER A 246 -2.09 17.55 5.46
N PHE A 247 -1.87 18.65 6.18
CA PHE A 247 -2.67 19.01 7.35
C PHE A 247 -4.11 19.35 6.96
N PHE A 248 -4.35 20.07 5.90
CA PHE A 248 -5.71 20.29 5.40
C PHE A 248 -6.41 18.99 5.00
N ALA A 249 -5.66 18.03 4.46
CA ALA A 249 -6.20 16.70 4.14
C ALA A 249 -6.71 15.95 5.40
N LEU A 250 -6.23 16.25 6.59
CA LEU A 250 -6.66 15.62 7.84
C LEU A 250 -8.03 16.11 8.35
N ILE A 251 -8.46 17.30 7.96
CA ILE A 251 -9.74 17.85 8.41
C ILE A 251 -10.87 17.02 7.76
N PRO A 252 -11.77 16.39 8.54
CA PRO A 252 -12.89 15.66 7.97
C PRO A 252 -13.83 16.55 7.17
N ARG A 253 -14.39 16.03 6.07
CA ARG A 253 -15.38 16.76 5.26
C ARG A 253 -16.63 17.15 6.04
N PHE A 254 -16.89 16.51 7.17
CA PHE A 254 -17.97 16.90 8.08
C PHE A 254 -17.78 18.32 8.64
N PHE A 255 -16.53 18.71 8.92
CA PHE A 255 -16.22 20.06 9.44
C PHE A 255 -15.94 21.07 8.33
N TRP A 256 -15.58 20.58 7.13
CA TRP A 256 -15.24 21.42 5.98
C TRP A 256 -15.81 20.80 4.70
N GLY A 257 -17.08 21.12 4.40
CA GLY A 257 -17.80 20.55 3.25
C GLY A 257 -17.17 20.89 1.90
N GLU A 258 -16.67 22.12 1.74
CA GLU A 258 -16.02 22.62 0.52
C GLU A 258 -14.53 22.32 0.45
N LYS A 259 -14.05 21.42 1.29
CA LYS A 259 -12.64 21.02 1.30
C LYS A 259 -12.16 20.63 -0.09
N PRO A 260 -11.03 21.21 -0.56
CA PRO A 260 -10.43 20.86 -1.84
C PRO A 260 -10.14 19.35 -1.93
N ASP A 261 -10.24 18.81 -3.13
CA ASP A 261 -9.93 17.41 -3.37
C ASP A 261 -8.40 17.21 -3.29
N THR A 262 -7.97 16.45 -2.29
CA THR A 262 -6.55 16.13 -2.06
C THR A 262 -5.91 15.45 -3.27
N GLU A 263 -6.69 14.64 -4.01
CA GLU A 263 -6.21 13.99 -5.22
C GLU A 263 -5.94 15.00 -6.33
N LYS A 264 -6.85 15.97 -6.52
CA LYS A 264 -6.68 17.04 -7.51
C LYS A 264 -5.47 17.90 -7.22
N ILE A 265 -5.24 18.28 -5.94
CA ILE A 265 -4.05 19.05 -5.54
C ILE A 265 -2.78 18.26 -5.85
N ALA A 266 -2.73 16.98 -5.52
CA ALA A 266 -1.56 16.14 -5.78
C ALA A 266 -1.32 15.95 -7.29
N MET A 267 -2.38 15.77 -8.08
CA MET A 267 -2.28 15.65 -9.54
C MET A 267 -1.87 16.97 -10.20
N GLU A 268 -2.30 18.11 -9.65
CA GLU A 268 -1.91 19.43 -10.17
C GLU A 268 -0.40 19.61 -10.18
N ARG A 269 0.32 19.17 -9.14
CA ARG A 269 1.80 19.17 -9.11
C ARG A 269 2.40 18.36 -10.27
N VAL A 270 1.79 17.21 -10.59
CA VAL A 270 2.26 16.35 -11.69
C VAL A 270 2.12 17.05 -13.04
N TYR A 271 1.00 17.74 -13.24
CA TYR A 271 0.71 18.49 -14.47
C TYR A 271 1.54 19.76 -14.59
N THR A 272 1.70 20.51 -13.51
CA THR A 272 2.50 21.74 -13.48
C THR A 272 3.96 21.46 -13.80
N LEU A 273 4.48 20.33 -13.36
CA LEU A 273 5.84 19.89 -13.63
C LEU A 273 5.96 19.07 -14.94
N ASN A 274 4.96 19.09 -15.81
CA ASN A 274 4.96 18.45 -17.12
C ASN A 274 5.34 16.95 -17.10
N VAL A 275 5.12 16.24 -15.97
CA VAL A 275 5.42 14.82 -15.85
C VAL A 275 4.30 13.97 -16.46
N ALA A 276 3.07 14.47 -16.49
CA ALA A 276 1.96 13.90 -17.23
C ALA A 276 1.13 14.99 -17.89
N GLN A 277 0.46 14.66 -18.99
CA GLN A 277 -0.42 15.59 -19.69
C GLN A 277 -1.79 15.63 -19.01
N ARG A 278 -2.39 16.83 -18.87
CA ARG A 278 -3.76 17.00 -18.30
C ARG A 278 -4.84 16.26 -19.10
N ALA A 279 -4.66 16.13 -20.40
CA ALA A 279 -5.60 15.44 -21.27
C ALA A 279 -5.52 13.90 -21.17
N SER A 280 -4.55 13.38 -20.42
CA SER A 280 -4.47 11.95 -20.18
C SER A 280 -5.33 11.59 -18.96
N ASP A 281 -6.24 10.61 -19.09
CA ASP A 281 -7.01 10.04 -17.97
C ASP A 281 -6.14 9.23 -16.96
N VAL A 282 -4.85 9.50 -16.95
CA VAL A 282 -3.89 8.82 -16.07
C VAL A 282 -3.84 9.52 -14.73
N SER A 283 -4.31 8.86 -13.69
CA SER A 283 -4.11 9.27 -12.29
C SER A 283 -2.63 9.07 -11.91
N ALA A 284 -1.78 10.00 -12.35
CA ALA A 284 -0.37 10.02 -11.96
C ALA A 284 -0.25 10.71 -10.59
N LYS A 285 0.46 10.06 -9.66
CA LYS A 285 0.69 10.57 -8.31
C LYS A 285 2.17 10.60 -8.01
N THR A 286 2.61 11.62 -7.29
CA THR A 286 3.95 11.67 -6.70
C THR A 286 4.10 10.54 -5.67
N ARG A 287 5.34 10.15 -5.41
CA ARG A 287 5.67 9.20 -4.33
C ARG A 287 6.17 10.00 -3.11
N PRO A 288 6.09 9.45 -1.88
CA PRO A 288 6.53 10.17 -0.69
C PRO A 288 7.98 10.67 -0.77
N VAL A 289 8.88 9.91 -1.41
CA VAL A 289 10.26 10.34 -1.65
C VAL A 289 10.33 11.54 -2.61
N VAL A 290 9.45 11.56 -3.63
CA VAL A 290 9.34 12.66 -4.58
C VAL A 290 8.80 13.91 -3.89
N ASP A 291 7.73 13.75 -3.10
CA ASP A 291 7.15 14.87 -2.33
C ASP A 291 8.17 15.47 -1.34
N GLY A 292 8.97 14.62 -0.68
CA GLY A 292 10.08 15.07 0.15
C GLY A 292 11.11 15.87 -0.65
N TYR A 293 11.48 15.41 -1.85
CA TYR A 293 12.39 16.13 -2.73
C TYR A 293 11.80 17.45 -3.22
N LEU A 294 10.56 17.44 -3.66
CA LEU A 294 9.87 18.65 -4.14
C LEU A 294 9.71 19.69 -3.03
N SER A 295 9.60 19.29 -1.77
CA SER A 295 9.51 20.20 -0.63
C SER A 295 10.81 20.94 -0.37
N ALA A 296 11.96 20.26 -0.29
CA ALA A 296 13.22 20.88 0.13
C ALA A 296 14.47 20.13 -0.38
N GLY A 297 14.39 19.45 -1.51
CA GLY A 297 15.52 18.73 -2.09
C GLY A 297 15.99 17.54 -1.21
N ILE A 298 17.32 17.38 -1.10
CA ILE A 298 17.94 16.29 -0.33
C ILE A 298 17.52 16.30 1.15
N PRO A 299 17.59 17.44 1.87
CA PRO A 299 17.10 17.52 3.25
C PRO A 299 15.62 17.13 3.39
N GLY A 300 14.77 17.55 2.44
CA GLY A 300 13.37 17.20 2.43
C GLY A 300 13.13 15.70 2.34
N VAL A 301 13.87 14.99 1.50
CA VAL A 301 13.83 13.50 1.43
C VAL A 301 14.21 12.88 2.77
N PHE A 302 15.33 13.29 3.34
CA PHE A 302 15.82 12.72 4.61
C PHE A 302 14.82 12.93 5.75
N VAL A 303 14.40 14.18 5.96
CA VAL A 303 13.53 14.55 7.09
C VAL A 303 12.15 13.88 6.96
N SER A 304 11.49 13.98 5.81
CA SER A 304 10.16 13.39 5.61
C SER A 304 10.16 11.87 5.80
N MET A 305 11.18 11.19 5.27
CA MET A 305 11.28 9.74 5.35
C MET A 305 11.70 9.26 6.75
N LEU A 306 12.55 10.01 7.47
CA LEU A 306 12.88 9.73 8.87
C LEU A 306 11.63 9.80 9.75
N PHE A 307 10.84 10.88 9.63
CA PHE A 307 9.60 11.02 10.38
C PHE A 307 8.59 9.94 10.03
N TYR A 308 8.51 9.55 8.76
CA TYR A 308 7.67 8.42 8.37
C TYR A 308 8.06 7.12 9.07
N GLY A 309 9.36 6.82 9.14
CA GLY A 309 9.89 5.66 9.87
C GLY A 309 9.57 5.70 11.36
N LEU A 310 9.75 6.87 12.02
CA LEU A 310 9.41 7.08 13.43
C LEU A 310 7.92 6.86 13.70
N ILE A 311 7.04 7.45 12.91
CA ILE A 311 5.58 7.32 13.06
C ILE A 311 5.16 5.86 12.85
N SER A 312 5.66 5.22 11.80
CA SER A 312 5.34 3.83 11.48
C SER A 312 5.70 2.88 12.63
N GLN A 313 6.92 2.99 13.17
CA GLN A 313 7.36 2.14 14.28
C GLN A 313 6.63 2.48 15.58
N GLY A 314 6.36 3.76 15.83
CA GLY A 314 5.57 4.21 16.99
C GLY A 314 4.17 3.62 17.00
N LEU A 315 3.50 3.57 15.83
CA LEU A 315 2.19 2.93 15.68
C LEU A 315 2.26 1.41 15.88
N CYS A 316 3.26 0.75 15.33
CA CYS A 316 3.47 -0.68 15.55
C CYS A 316 3.66 -1.00 17.03
N ASN A 317 4.55 -0.29 17.73
CA ASN A 317 4.78 -0.48 19.16
C ASN A 317 3.50 -0.23 19.98
N THR A 318 2.70 0.77 19.60
CA THR A 318 1.44 1.09 20.28
C THR A 318 0.40 -0.01 20.06
N SER A 319 0.27 -0.51 18.82
CA SER A 319 -0.68 -1.56 18.51
C SER A 319 -0.33 -2.88 19.22
N GLU A 320 0.94 -3.26 19.28
CA GLU A 320 1.40 -4.43 20.03
C GLU A 320 1.10 -4.32 21.52
N LYS A 321 1.37 -3.14 22.10
CA LYS A 321 1.10 -2.85 23.50
C LYS A 321 -0.38 -2.95 23.85
N LEU A 322 -1.26 -2.47 22.98
CA LEU A 322 -2.70 -2.36 23.25
C LEU A 322 -3.47 -3.66 22.94
N PHE A 323 -3.01 -4.47 21.98
CA PHE A 323 -3.77 -5.61 21.48
C PHE A 323 -3.13 -6.98 21.79
N GLY A 324 -2.25 -7.03 22.77
CA GLY A 324 -1.69 -8.28 23.26
C GLY A 324 -0.64 -8.91 22.35
N GLY A 325 0.01 -8.09 21.53
CA GLY A 325 1.13 -8.49 20.71
C GLY A 325 0.96 -8.24 19.21
N TYR A 326 1.95 -8.66 18.47
CA TYR A 326 2.15 -8.37 17.05
C TYR A 326 0.96 -8.75 16.15
N GLN A 327 0.40 -9.95 16.31
CA GLN A 327 -0.53 -10.49 15.30
C GLN A 327 -1.81 -9.66 15.17
N LEU A 328 -2.49 -9.38 16.26
CA LEU A 328 -3.71 -8.58 16.23
C LEU A 328 -3.40 -7.09 15.98
N GLY A 329 -2.34 -6.59 16.58
CA GLY A 329 -1.88 -5.23 16.35
C GLY A 329 -1.58 -4.98 14.88
N CYS A 330 -0.88 -5.90 14.21
CA CYS A 330 -0.57 -5.81 12.78
C CYS A 330 -1.85 -5.79 11.92
N ILE A 331 -2.86 -6.62 12.23
CA ILE A 331 -4.14 -6.63 11.50
C ILE A 331 -4.78 -5.24 11.52
N ILE A 332 -4.80 -4.59 12.69
CA ILE A 332 -5.47 -3.30 12.86
C ILE A 332 -4.76 -2.17 12.13
N VAL A 333 -3.43 -2.16 12.14
CA VAL A 333 -2.64 -1.08 11.51
C VAL A 333 -2.21 -1.40 10.07
N PHE A 334 -2.53 -2.58 9.55
CA PHE A 334 -2.06 -3.05 8.25
C PHE A 334 -2.35 -2.07 7.12
N ASN A 335 -3.59 -1.59 7.01
CA ASN A 335 -3.97 -0.64 5.96
C ASN A 335 -3.29 0.72 6.12
N SER A 336 -3.13 1.19 7.35
CA SER A 336 -2.62 2.53 7.62
C SER A 336 -1.12 2.67 7.38
N ILE A 337 -0.36 1.59 7.53
CA ILE A 337 1.10 1.63 7.41
C ILE A 337 1.58 0.78 6.24
N PHE A 338 1.43 -0.54 6.33
CA PHE A 338 2.02 -1.45 5.34
C PHE A 338 1.44 -1.28 3.95
N GLN A 339 0.11 -1.21 3.85
CA GLN A 339 -0.55 -1.09 2.55
C GLN A 339 -0.30 0.28 1.93
N GLN A 340 -0.28 1.36 2.71
CA GLN A 340 -0.03 2.70 2.19
C GLN A 340 1.43 2.88 1.74
N LEU A 341 2.38 2.35 2.50
CA LEU A 341 3.79 2.34 2.11
C LEU A 341 4.00 1.60 0.78
N TRP A 342 3.33 0.46 0.62
CA TRP A 342 3.40 -0.33 -0.62
C TRP A 342 2.75 0.39 -1.81
N ARG A 343 1.61 1.03 -1.60
CA ARG A 343 0.90 1.79 -2.64
C ARG A 343 1.68 2.99 -3.14
N GLY A 344 2.58 3.54 -2.32
CA GLY A 344 3.35 4.71 -2.67
C GLY A 344 2.46 5.90 -3.03
N ASN A 345 1.44 6.17 -2.23
CA ASN A 345 0.61 7.36 -2.35
C ASN A 345 1.40 8.63 -2.03
N THR A 346 0.84 9.78 -2.36
CA THR A 346 1.42 11.08 -2.01
C THR A 346 1.51 11.25 -0.50
N LEU A 347 2.33 12.20 -0.05
CA LEU A 347 2.56 12.46 1.38
C LEU A 347 1.24 12.82 2.10
N GLU A 348 0.35 13.57 1.43
CA GLU A 348 -0.96 13.94 1.97
C GLU A 348 -1.85 12.74 2.23
N PHE A 349 -1.93 11.80 1.29
CA PHE A 349 -2.69 10.57 1.46
C PHE A 349 -2.09 9.68 2.53
N LEU A 350 -0.77 9.62 2.58
CA LEU A 350 -0.05 8.81 3.53
C LEU A 350 -0.30 9.30 4.97
N LEU A 351 -0.14 10.59 5.23
CA LEU A 351 -0.41 11.18 6.54
C LEU A 351 -1.89 11.04 6.93
N ASN A 352 -2.81 11.29 5.99
CA ASN A 352 -4.23 11.12 6.21
C ASN A 352 -4.58 9.69 6.66
N ASN A 353 -4.12 8.68 5.92
CA ASN A 353 -4.40 7.28 6.25
C ASN A 353 -3.76 6.83 7.57
N VAL A 354 -2.55 7.30 7.87
CA VAL A 354 -1.86 7.01 9.14
C VAL A 354 -2.66 7.55 10.32
N ILE A 355 -3.13 8.80 10.24
CA ILE A 355 -3.87 9.44 11.33
C ILE A 355 -5.26 8.80 11.50
N TYR A 356 -5.98 8.57 10.41
CA TYR A 356 -7.28 7.89 10.50
C TYR A 356 -7.15 6.44 10.98
N GLY A 357 -6.10 5.74 10.55
CA GLY A 357 -5.78 4.41 11.06
C GLY A 357 -5.49 4.42 12.56
N TYR A 358 -4.76 5.42 13.04
CA TYR A 358 -4.51 5.60 14.47
C TYR A 358 -5.79 5.88 15.26
N VAL A 359 -6.63 6.80 14.77
CA VAL A 359 -7.93 7.10 15.39
C VAL A 359 -8.80 5.85 15.46
N LEU A 360 -8.90 5.10 14.34
CA LEU A 360 -9.65 3.85 14.30
C LEU A 360 -9.10 2.81 15.29
N MET A 361 -7.78 2.69 15.38
CA MET A 361 -7.12 1.81 16.33
C MET A 361 -7.50 2.15 17.79
N ILE A 362 -7.51 3.43 18.15
CA ILE A 362 -7.90 3.87 19.49
C ILE A 362 -9.39 3.60 19.76
N ILE A 363 -10.26 3.85 18.80
CA ILE A 363 -11.70 3.55 18.90
C ILE A 363 -11.91 2.04 19.14
N ILE A 364 -11.28 1.19 18.32
CA ILE A 364 -11.36 -0.26 18.48
C ILE A 364 -10.83 -0.68 19.85
N PHE A 365 -9.70 -0.15 20.30
CA PHE A 365 -9.15 -0.43 21.62
C PHE A 365 -10.14 -0.05 22.72
N TRP A 366 -10.73 1.14 22.65
CA TRP A 366 -11.71 1.61 23.66
C TRP A 366 -12.94 0.69 23.72
N ILE A 367 -13.52 0.32 22.58
CA ILE A 367 -14.64 -0.62 22.49
C ILE A 367 -14.26 -1.97 23.12
N MET A 368 -13.09 -2.50 22.79
CA MET A 368 -12.63 -3.80 23.30
C MET A 368 -12.38 -3.78 24.81
N ARG A 369 -11.89 -2.67 25.33
CA ARG A 369 -11.68 -2.47 26.75
C ARG A 369 -13.01 -2.37 27.51
N THR A 370 -13.95 -1.58 27.03
CA THR A 370 -15.28 -1.40 27.66
C THR A 370 -16.11 -2.69 27.63
N THR A 371 -15.99 -3.48 26.57
CA THR A 371 -16.65 -4.79 26.46
C THR A 371 -15.91 -5.92 27.19
N LYS A 372 -14.89 -5.59 27.99
CA LYS A 372 -14.07 -6.56 28.77
C LYS A 372 -13.41 -7.65 27.93
N LEU A 373 -13.21 -7.41 26.63
CA LEU A 373 -12.50 -8.31 25.73
C LEU A 373 -10.98 -8.22 25.91
N LEU A 374 -10.50 -7.09 26.45
CA LEU A 374 -9.11 -6.89 26.84
C LEU A 374 -9.02 -6.84 28.38
N LYS A 375 -8.09 -7.61 28.93
CA LYS A 375 -7.69 -7.53 30.34
C LYS A 375 -6.31 -6.91 30.45
N GLN A 376 -6.14 -6.06 31.43
CA GLN A 376 -4.82 -5.52 31.77
C GLN A 376 -3.95 -6.67 32.31
N THR A 377 -2.70 -6.73 31.85
CA THR A 377 -1.73 -7.75 32.28
C THR A 377 -1.20 -7.47 33.66
#